data_001f41eb7190e236e00980c903291174
#
_entry.id   001f41eb7190e236e00980c903291174
#
_cell.length_a   1.000
_cell.length_b   1.000
_cell.length_c   1.000
_cell.angle_alpha   90.00
_cell.angle_beta   90.00
_cell.angle_gamma   90.00
#
_symmetry.space_group_name_H-M   'P 1'
#
loop_
_entity.id
_entity.type
_entity.pdbx_description
1 polymer ?
#
loop_
_entity_poly.entity_id
_entity_poly.type
_entity_poly.pdbx_seq_one_letter_code
_entity_poly.pdbx_strand_id
1 'polypeptide(L)'
;MGRFTEDELQIAKSVDLVNLAADVHIPLKKVGSVFSIEGMDSAIIFNRSTWYRYSRGVGGSTIDFLMYFKDMEYKEAVSYLLNFAGYIRSEIPSHRAEKKMKADTIDRKPKEKEKVPFVLPEKADTCRGLYAYLMKRRKLSSRIINHWLKHDLMYESAPYHNIVFLGKSADGKVMFASQRGIRDFYGKPFKGDVAGNDKTYGVNLINPESTELCVYEAAIDAMSDMDFRRDYETSILALGMVSDGPLQTILQEHPEIKTLDFCLDNDIPGRVAAKKLGRKYVLEGYEVYLRLPPFGKDHNFFLQCERENRTLWKQVSRIHFLQGRNLRETEHRKNREEKISQVSRSVAQNLHGIVDVCNKKQRYVASR
;
A
#
# COMPACT_ATOMS: atom_id res chain seq x y z
N MET A 1 -19.88 -8.21 15.04
CA MET A 1 -18.57 -8.75 15.48
C MET A 1 -17.56 -7.61 15.53
N GLY A 2 -16.94 -7.36 16.69
CA GLY A 2 -16.04 -6.25 16.92
C GLY A 2 -14.72 -6.38 16.16
N ARG A 3 -14.02 -5.27 16.02
CA ARG A 3 -12.68 -5.15 15.42
C ARG A 3 -11.67 -5.85 16.35
N PHE A 4 -10.70 -6.57 15.81
CA PHE A 4 -9.61 -7.14 16.61
C PHE A 4 -8.76 -6.06 17.25
N THR A 5 -8.30 -6.29 18.47
CA THR A 5 -7.36 -5.38 19.16
C THR A 5 -5.94 -5.54 18.60
N GLU A 6 -5.06 -4.57 18.87
CA GLU A 6 -3.65 -4.66 18.47
C GLU A 6 -2.97 -5.88 19.13
N ASP A 7 -3.29 -6.16 20.38
CA ASP A 7 -2.75 -7.31 21.12
C ASP A 7 -3.21 -8.64 20.49
N GLU A 8 -4.49 -8.76 20.09
CA GLU A 8 -5.01 -9.93 19.39
C GLU A 8 -4.27 -10.11 18.04
N LEU A 9 -4.01 -9.04 17.31
CA LEU A 9 -3.26 -9.12 16.06
C LEU A 9 -1.79 -9.50 16.28
N GLN A 10 -1.17 -9.05 17.35
CA GLN A 10 0.20 -9.44 17.70
C GLN A 10 0.27 -10.93 18.10
N ILE A 11 -0.68 -11.42 18.89
CA ILE A 11 -0.79 -12.85 19.21
C ILE A 11 -0.95 -13.67 17.92
N ALA A 12 -1.88 -13.29 17.03
CA ALA A 12 -2.08 -13.99 15.77
C ALA A 12 -0.79 -14.01 14.91
N LYS A 13 -0.05 -12.92 14.81
CA LYS A 13 1.21 -12.83 14.06
C LYS A 13 2.38 -13.56 14.73
N SER A 14 2.34 -13.81 16.02
CA SER A 14 3.39 -14.50 16.77
C SER A 14 3.29 -16.03 16.70
N VAL A 15 2.22 -16.57 16.13
CA VAL A 15 2.02 -18.01 15.94
C VAL A 15 3.19 -18.62 15.15
N ASP A 16 3.65 -19.79 15.59
CA ASP A 16 4.68 -20.54 14.89
C ASP A 16 4.15 -21.11 13.58
N LEU A 17 4.69 -20.62 12.45
CA LEU A 17 4.25 -21.02 11.11
C LEU A 17 4.47 -22.49 10.77
N VAL A 18 5.48 -23.12 11.38
CA VAL A 18 5.76 -24.53 11.14
C VAL A 18 4.70 -25.42 11.81
N ASN A 19 4.33 -25.06 13.03
CA ASN A 19 3.25 -25.74 13.75
C ASN A 19 1.89 -25.49 13.11
N LEU A 20 1.66 -24.24 12.69
CA LEU A 20 0.45 -23.85 11.95
C LEU A 20 0.31 -24.61 10.64
N ALA A 21 1.39 -24.73 9.85
CA ALA A 21 1.37 -25.46 8.59
C ALA A 21 1.00 -26.94 8.80
N ALA A 22 1.52 -27.56 9.85
CA ALA A 22 1.15 -28.93 10.22
C ALA A 22 -0.34 -29.06 10.58
N ASP A 23 -0.87 -28.11 11.35
CA ASP A 23 -2.26 -28.08 11.76
C ASP A 23 -3.22 -27.89 10.57
N VAL A 24 -2.86 -27.03 9.62
CA VAL A 24 -3.65 -26.84 8.39
C VAL A 24 -3.28 -27.81 7.26
N HIS A 25 -2.55 -28.89 7.55
CA HIS A 25 -2.20 -29.96 6.62
C HIS A 25 -1.42 -29.45 5.38
N ILE A 26 -0.45 -28.55 5.58
CA ILE A 26 0.50 -28.13 4.57
C ILE A 26 1.84 -28.80 4.87
N PRO A 27 2.27 -29.78 4.07
CA PRO A 27 3.51 -30.52 4.32
C PRO A 27 4.73 -29.65 4.11
N LEU A 28 5.66 -29.71 5.04
CA LEU A 28 6.91 -28.93 5.04
C LEU A 28 8.13 -29.84 4.97
N LYS A 29 9.10 -29.45 4.16
CA LYS A 29 10.43 -30.06 4.11
C LYS A 29 11.47 -29.10 4.71
N LYS A 30 12.26 -29.56 5.68
CA LYS A 30 13.34 -28.76 6.26
C LYS A 30 14.52 -28.68 5.27
N VAL A 31 14.99 -27.45 4.98
CA VAL A 31 16.12 -27.19 4.09
C VAL A 31 17.08 -26.25 4.82
N GLY A 32 18.11 -26.81 5.42
CA GLY A 32 19.05 -26.04 6.26
C GLY A 32 18.35 -25.38 7.46
N SER A 33 18.40 -24.06 7.51
CA SER A 33 17.77 -23.24 8.57
C SER A 33 16.31 -22.83 8.27
N VAL A 34 15.78 -23.16 7.10
CA VAL A 34 14.44 -22.76 6.66
C VAL A 34 13.56 -24.00 6.36
N PHE A 35 12.26 -23.76 6.12
CA PHE A 35 11.35 -24.83 5.70
C PHE A 35 10.77 -24.46 4.32
N SER A 36 10.76 -25.44 3.40
CA SER A 36 10.10 -25.34 2.10
C SER A 36 8.75 -26.06 2.16
N ILE A 37 7.74 -25.54 1.46
CA ILE A 37 6.45 -26.22 1.30
C ILE A 37 6.61 -27.32 0.25
N GLU A 38 6.27 -28.56 0.59
CA GLU A 38 6.35 -29.68 -0.35
C GLU A 38 5.44 -29.47 -1.56
N GLY A 39 5.99 -29.78 -2.73
CA GLY A 39 5.29 -29.50 -4.00
C GLY A 39 5.32 -28.03 -4.45
N MET A 40 5.92 -27.12 -3.65
CA MET A 40 6.08 -25.72 -3.96
C MET A 40 7.47 -25.21 -3.58
N ASP A 41 8.53 -25.72 -4.23
CA ASP A 41 9.93 -25.43 -3.88
C ASP A 41 10.29 -23.93 -3.82
N SER A 42 9.48 -23.09 -4.43
CA SER A 42 9.64 -21.62 -4.36
C SER A 42 9.01 -20.98 -3.11
N ALA A 43 8.27 -21.73 -2.27
CA ALA A 43 7.62 -21.23 -1.07
C ALA A 43 8.42 -21.64 0.17
N ILE A 44 8.98 -20.64 0.87
CA ILE A 44 9.91 -20.83 2.00
C ILE A 44 9.39 -20.11 3.23
N ILE A 45 9.47 -20.77 4.38
CA ILE A 45 9.20 -20.21 5.70
C ILE A 45 10.51 -19.84 6.38
N PHE A 46 10.62 -18.59 6.80
CA PHE A 46 11.79 -18.02 7.48
C PHE A 46 11.48 -17.76 8.95
N ASN A 47 12.46 -18.03 9.82
CA ASN A 47 12.38 -17.71 11.26
C ASN A 47 11.08 -18.20 11.93
N ARG A 48 10.40 -19.21 11.35
CA ARG A 48 9.13 -19.78 11.84
C ARG A 48 7.96 -18.79 11.98
N SER A 49 8.09 -17.58 11.46
CA SER A 49 7.10 -16.50 11.63
C SER A 49 6.71 -15.81 10.33
N THR A 50 7.52 -15.95 9.30
CA THR A 50 7.29 -15.32 8.00
C THR A 50 7.51 -16.29 6.88
N TRP A 51 6.83 -16.09 5.77
CA TRP A 51 6.96 -16.93 4.58
C TRP A 51 7.08 -16.09 3.32
N TYR A 52 7.63 -16.68 2.28
CA TYR A 52 7.72 -16.05 0.97
C TYR A 52 7.71 -17.10 -0.14
N ARG A 53 6.93 -16.86 -1.22
CA ARG A 53 6.87 -17.68 -2.41
C ARG A 53 7.52 -16.95 -3.58
N TYR A 54 8.75 -17.32 -3.91
CA TYR A 54 9.57 -16.65 -4.92
C TYR A 54 8.94 -16.67 -6.32
N SER A 55 8.33 -17.77 -6.74
CA SER A 55 7.72 -17.90 -8.08
C SER A 55 6.51 -16.99 -8.30
N ARG A 56 5.92 -16.49 -7.22
CA ARG A 56 4.75 -15.59 -7.27
C ARG A 56 5.02 -14.21 -6.69
N GLY A 57 6.18 -14.00 -6.10
CA GLY A 57 6.55 -12.74 -5.46
C GLY A 57 5.63 -12.36 -4.30
N VAL A 58 5.08 -13.33 -3.56
CA VAL A 58 4.15 -13.12 -2.46
C VAL A 58 4.68 -13.70 -1.17
N GLY A 59 4.38 -13.05 -0.06
CA GLY A 59 4.79 -13.52 1.26
C GLY A 59 4.16 -12.66 2.35
N GLY A 60 4.43 -12.99 3.60
CA GLY A 60 3.89 -12.24 4.71
C GLY A 60 3.98 -12.94 6.05
N SER A 61 3.06 -12.58 6.94
CA SER A 61 2.89 -13.12 8.28
C SER A 61 2.10 -14.43 8.29
N THR A 62 1.80 -14.93 9.46
CA THR A 62 0.90 -16.07 9.69
C THR A 62 -0.53 -15.83 9.17
N ILE A 63 -1.02 -14.59 9.28
CA ILE A 63 -2.34 -14.20 8.77
C ILE A 63 -2.35 -14.32 7.24
N ASP A 64 -1.35 -13.73 6.58
CA ASP A 64 -1.18 -13.79 5.13
C ASP A 64 -1.01 -15.23 4.63
N PHE A 65 -0.41 -16.10 5.45
CA PHE A 65 -0.25 -17.52 5.15
C PHE A 65 -1.60 -18.24 5.02
N LEU A 66 -2.49 -18.07 5.99
CA LEU A 66 -3.81 -18.68 5.95
C LEU A 66 -4.68 -18.10 4.83
N MET A 67 -4.62 -16.80 4.62
CA MET A 67 -5.34 -16.15 3.51
C MET A 67 -4.87 -16.67 2.15
N TYR A 68 -3.57 -16.91 1.99
CA TYR A 68 -3.00 -17.35 0.72
C TYR A 68 -3.13 -18.85 0.43
N PHE A 69 -2.86 -19.71 1.43
CA PHE A 69 -2.80 -21.15 1.24
C PHE A 69 -4.13 -21.85 1.57
N LYS A 70 -4.98 -21.22 2.36
CA LYS A 70 -6.28 -21.77 2.78
C LYS A 70 -7.47 -20.94 2.30
N ASP A 71 -7.22 -19.87 1.53
CA ASP A 71 -8.24 -18.97 0.97
C ASP A 71 -9.21 -18.41 2.03
N MET A 72 -8.68 -18.23 3.25
CA MET A 72 -9.45 -17.68 4.36
C MET A 72 -9.62 -16.16 4.25
N GLU A 73 -10.80 -15.67 4.62
CA GLU A 73 -11.00 -14.24 4.82
C GLU A 73 -10.16 -13.73 6.01
N TYR A 74 -9.74 -12.46 5.98
CA TYR A 74 -8.89 -11.86 7.02
C TYR A 74 -9.41 -12.10 8.45
N LYS A 75 -10.72 -11.91 8.66
CA LYS A 75 -11.33 -12.11 9.99
C LYS A 75 -11.32 -13.57 10.43
N GLU A 76 -11.53 -14.46 9.51
CA GLU A 76 -11.48 -15.89 9.72
C GLU A 76 -10.06 -16.35 10.08
N ALA A 77 -9.06 -15.90 9.30
CA ALA A 77 -7.66 -16.19 9.53
C ALA A 77 -7.19 -15.71 10.92
N VAL A 78 -7.55 -14.49 11.33
CA VAL A 78 -7.21 -13.98 12.65
C VAL A 78 -7.90 -14.77 13.75
N SER A 79 -9.20 -15.08 13.61
CA SER A 79 -9.93 -15.87 14.60
C SER A 79 -9.35 -17.29 14.75
N TYR A 80 -8.97 -17.90 13.61
CA TYR A 80 -8.33 -19.20 13.59
C TYR A 80 -6.99 -19.18 14.36
N LEU A 81 -6.15 -18.17 14.10
CA LEU A 81 -4.84 -18.02 14.75
C LEU A 81 -4.97 -17.76 16.25
N LEU A 82 -5.94 -16.97 16.69
CA LEU A 82 -6.22 -16.75 18.10
C LEU A 82 -6.63 -18.05 18.80
N ASN A 83 -7.52 -18.82 18.20
CA ASN A 83 -7.93 -20.15 18.72
C ASN A 83 -6.74 -21.11 18.75
N PHE A 84 -5.93 -21.16 17.70
CA PHE A 84 -4.73 -21.98 17.62
C PHE A 84 -3.70 -21.62 18.69
N ALA A 85 -3.56 -20.32 18.99
CA ALA A 85 -2.70 -19.82 20.07
C ALA A 85 -3.28 -20.08 21.47
N GLY A 86 -4.46 -20.69 21.58
CA GLY A 86 -5.13 -20.89 22.87
C GLY A 86 -5.68 -19.62 23.50
N TYR A 87 -5.78 -18.54 22.71
CA TYR A 87 -6.35 -17.28 23.18
C TYR A 87 -7.86 -17.40 23.32
N ILE A 88 -8.32 -17.55 24.56
CA ILE A 88 -9.74 -17.48 24.88
C ILE A 88 -10.09 -16.01 24.97
N ARG A 89 -10.84 -15.51 24.00
CA ARG A 89 -11.43 -14.19 24.07
C ARG A 89 -12.33 -14.17 25.30
N SER A 90 -11.81 -13.71 26.45
CA SER A 90 -12.64 -13.46 27.62
C SER A 90 -13.70 -12.46 27.16
N GLU A 91 -14.96 -12.84 27.29
CA GLU A 91 -16.08 -11.92 27.24
C GLU A 91 -15.97 -11.02 28.49
N ILE A 92 -15.01 -10.12 28.48
CA ILE A 92 -15.05 -8.94 29.33
C ILE A 92 -16.14 -8.10 28.69
N PRO A 93 -17.30 -7.91 29.36
CA PRO A 93 -18.29 -6.96 28.86
C PRO A 93 -17.53 -5.65 28.68
N SER A 94 -17.37 -5.20 27.44
CA SER A 94 -16.80 -3.90 27.22
C SER A 94 -17.63 -2.93 28.08
N HIS A 95 -16.99 -1.98 28.76
CA HIS A 95 -17.68 -0.89 29.49
C HIS A 95 -18.77 -0.18 28.66
N ARG A 96 -18.87 -0.53 27.40
CA ARG A 96 -19.89 -0.14 26.45
C ARG A 96 -21.19 -0.96 26.57
N ALA A 97 -21.13 -2.22 27.09
CA ALA A 97 -22.31 -3.05 27.29
C ALA A 97 -23.03 -2.69 28.59
N GLU A 98 -22.30 -2.34 29.67
CA GLU A 98 -22.92 -1.85 30.91
C GLU A 98 -23.60 -0.49 30.76
N LYS A 99 -23.10 0.38 29.85
CA LYS A 99 -23.82 1.61 29.49
C LYS A 99 -25.07 1.35 28.63
N LYS A 100 -25.17 0.21 27.96
CA LYS A 100 -26.33 -0.15 27.14
C LYS A 100 -27.46 -0.75 27.96
N MET A 101 -27.17 -1.46 29.05
CA MET A 101 -28.21 -2.02 29.92
C MET A 101 -28.89 -1.01 30.87
N LYS A 102 -28.32 0.19 31.04
CA LYS A 102 -28.97 1.29 31.79
C LYS A 102 -29.64 2.36 30.92
N ALA A 103 -29.74 2.13 29.60
CA ALA A 103 -30.21 3.13 28.64
C ALA A 103 -31.54 2.76 27.94
N ASP A 104 -32.22 1.68 28.36
CA ASP A 104 -33.47 1.21 27.70
C ASP A 104 -34.74 1.87 28.22
N THR A 105 -34.66 3.10 28.72
CA THR A 105 -35.87 3.88 29.08
C THR A 105 -35.70 5.38 28.89
N ILE A 106 -35.03 5.84 27.83
CA ILE A 106 -35.17 7.24 27.42
C ILE A 106 -35.02 7.30 25.91
N ASP A 107 -36.08 7.69 25.24
CA ASP A 107 -36.15 8.07 23.83
C ASP A 107 -35.03 9.07 23.49
N ARG A 108 -33.91 8.58 22.96
CA ARG A 108 -32.84 9.42 22.46
C ARG A 108 -32.85 9.38 20.94
N LYS A 109 -33.40 10.46 20.35
CA LYS A 109 -33.08 10.83 18.97
C LYS A 109 -31.58 10.64 18.72
N PRO A 110 -31.13 10.17 17.54
CA PRO A 110 -29.73 10.05 17.22
C PRO A 110 -29.08 11.42 17.41
N LYS A 111 -28.15 11.56 18.35
CA LYS A 111 -27.33 12.76 18.42
C LYS A 111 -26.55 12.79 17.11
N GLU A 112 -26.83 13.76 16.27
CA GLU A 112 -25.91 14.17 15.20
C GLU A 112 -24.55 14.36 15.84
N LYS A 113 -23.55 13.57 15.38
CA LYS A 113 -22.17 13.78 15.78
C LYS A 113 -21.83 15.18 15.28
N GLU A 114 -21.58 16.12 16.18
CA GLU A 114 -21.06 17.43 15.82
C GLU A 114 -19.90 17.21 14.85
N LYS A 115 -20.03 17.74 13.65
CA LYS A 115 -18.99 17.66 12.63
C LYS A 115 -17.78 18.44 13.16
N VAL A 116 -16.71 17.76 13.45
CA VAL A 116 -15.43 18.39 13.78
C VAL A 116 -15.04 19.30 12.62
N PRO A 117 -14.78 20.59 12.83
CA PRO A 117 -14.39 21.48 11.74
C PRO A 117 -13.09 21.01 11.10
N PHE A 118 -13.03 21.07 9.77
CA PHE A 118 -11.82 20.77 9.01
C PHE A 118 -10.88 21.97 9.08
N VAL A 119 -9.82 21.86 9.87
CA VAL A 119 -8.81 22.92 10.05
C VAL A 119 -7.46 22.35 9.69
N LEU A 120 -6.80 22.95 8.69
CA LEU A 120 -5.46 22.54 8.26
C LEU A 120 -4.42 22.88 9.34
N PRO A 121 -3.43 21.99 9.57
CA PRO A 121 -2.28 22.33 10.39
C PRO A 121 -1.56 23.58 9.88
N GLU A 122 -1.06 24.38 10.81
CA GLU A 122 -0.29 25.59 10.50
C GLU A 122 0.94 25.24 9.66
N LYS A 123 1.28 26.08 8.68
CA LYS A 123 2.47 25.91 7.85
C LYS A 123 3.72 26.34 8.63
N ALA A 124 4.78 25.57 8.51
CA ALA A 124 6.09 25.97 9.02
C ALA A 124 6.74 27.02 8.11
N ASP A 125 7.59 27.86 8.69
CA ASP A 125 8.33 28.92 7.96
C ASP A 125 9.27 28.35 6.89
N THR A 126 9.68 27.09 7.03
CA THR A 126 10.62 26.44 6.12
C THR A 126 10.18 25.01 5.80
N CYS A 127 10.60 24.52 4.62
CA CYS A 127 10.38 23.13 4.19
C CYS A 127 11.64 22.24 4.33
N ARG A 128 12.59 22.63 5.18
CA ARG A 128 13.89 21.92 5.29
C ARG A 128 13.75 20.48 5.73
N GLY A 129 12.87 20.21 6.69
CA GLY A 129 12.58 18.85 7.19
C GLY A 129 11.94 17.98 6.12
N LEU A 130 10.96 18.52 5.42
CA LEU A 130 10.29 17.88 4.28
C LEU A 130 11.30 17.47 3.21
N TYR A 131 12.15 18.37 2.74
CA TYR A 131 13.19 18.07 1.75
C TYR A 131 14.17 17.01 2.26
N ALA A 132 14.66 17.16 3.49
CA ALA A 132 15.60 16.20 4.08
C ALA A 132 15.00 14.79 4.15
N TYR A 133 13.75 14.66 4.57
CA TYR A 133 13.06 13.39 4.65
C TYR A 133 12.82 12.78 3.25
N LEU A 134 12.22 13.53 2.33
CA LEU A 134 11.88 13.02 1.01
C LEU A 134 13.12 12.67 0.18
N MET A 135 14.17 13.49 0.22
CA MET A 135 15.40 13.21 -0.54
C MET A 135 16.25 12.11 0.10
N LYS A 136 16.50 12.19 1.42
CA LYS A 136 17.44 11.26 2.07
C LYS A 136 16.82 9.91 2.38
N ARG A 137 15.59 9.89 2.95
CA ARG A 137 14.92 8.64 3.35
C ARG A 137 14.09 8.03 2.24
N ARG A 138 13.41 8.85 1.41
CA ARG A 138 12.53 8.39 0.35
C ARG A 138 13.19 8.36 -1.02
N LYS A 139 14.41 8.90 -1.15
CA LYS A 139 15.20 8.95 -2.39
C LYS A 139 14.52 9.68 -3.55
N LEU A 140 13.56 10.57 -3.24
CA LEU A 140 12.90 11.41 -4.23
C LEU A 140 13.85 12.50 -4.72
N SER A 141 13.74 12.89 -5.99
CA SER A 141 14.49 14.00 -6.55
C SER A 141 13.91 15.34 -6.09
N SER A 142 14.74 16.38 -6.07
CA SER A 142 14.27 17.74 -5.82
C SER A 142 13.24 18.20 -6.87
N ARG A 143 13.30 17.67 -8.11
CA ARG A 143 12.37 18.01 -9.18
C ARG A 143 10.93 17.64 -8.82
N ILE A 144 10.69 16.39 -8.39
CA ILE A 144 9.32 15.97 -8.00
C ILE A 144 8.85 16.70 -6.74
N ILE A 145 9.73 16.96 -5.78
CA ILE A 145 9.39 17.70 -4.58
C ILE A 145 8.95 19.13 -4.95
N ASN A 146 9.73 19.83 -5.80
CA ASN A 146 9.40 21.16 -6.28
C ASN A 146 8.10 21.19 -7.08
N HIS A 147 7.87 20.17 -7.91
CA HIS A 147 6.62 20.03 -8.67
C HIS A 147 5.40 19.97 -7.73
N TRP A 148 5.44 19.12 -6.70
CA TRP A 148 4.35 19.00 -5.73
C TRP A 148 4.14 20.25 -4.88
N LEU A 149 5.22 20.94 -4.49
CA LEU A 149 5.14 22.22 -3.77
C LEU A 149 4.54 23.32 -4.65
N LYS A 150 4.95 23.40 -5.93
CA LYS A 150 4.42 24.38 -6.89
C LYS A 150 2.92 24.24 -7.13
N HIS A 151 2.40 23.01 -7.07
CA HIS A 151 0.97 22.72 -7.23
C HIS A 151 0.20 22.73 -5.91
N ASP A 152 0.79 23.19 -4.81
CA ASP A 152 0.19 23.21 -3.48
C ASP A 152 -0.42 21.86 -3.08
N LEU A 153 0.30 20.76 -3.35
CA LEU A 153 -0.11 19.40 -2.97
C LEU A 153 0.40 18.97 -1.61
N MET A 154 1.40 19.67 -1.10
CA MET A 154 1.99 19.39 0.22
C MET A 154 2.69 20.60 0.83
N TYR A 155 2.88 20.54 2.14
CA TYR A 155 3.71 21.49 2.89
C TYR A 155 4.24 20.85 4.17
N GLU A 156 5.21 21.51 4.83
CA GLU A 156 5.68 21.13 6.16
C GLU A 156 4.86 21.88 7.22
N SER A 157 4.31 21.15 8.23
CA SER A 157 3.49 21.76 9.28
C SER A 157 4.32 22.18 10.48
N ALA A 158 3.86 23.20 11.22
CA ALA A 158 4.29 23.54 12.57
C ALA A 158 3.31 22.93 13.61
N PRO A 159 3.72 22.66 14.86
CA PRO A 159 5.10 22.64 15.38
C PRO A 159 5.81 21.28 15.16
N TYR A 160 5.11 20.24 14.68
CA TYR A 160 5.63 18.87 14.64
C TYR A 160 6.44 18.56 13.37
N HIS A 161 6.50 19.47 12.42
CA HIS A 161 7.20 19.31 11.15
C HIS A 161 6.75 18.09 10.31
N ASN A 162 5.47 17.71 10.42
CA ASN A 162 4.91 16.66 9.57
C ASN A 162 4.77 17.15 8.13
N ILE A 163 4.87 16.27 7.15
CA ILE A 163 4.44 16.56 5.79
C ILE A 163 2.93 16.44 5.76
N VAL A 164 2.24 17.50 5.34
CA VAL A 164 0.80 17.52 5.08
C VAL A 164 0.60 17.39 3.58
N PHE A 165 -0.12 16.37 3.14
CA PHE A 165 -0.53 16.17 1.76
C PHE A 165 -1.98 16.59 1.59
N LEU A 166 -2.30 17.27 0.49
CA LEU A 166 -3.59 17.89 0.25
C LEU A 166 -4.33 17.23 -0.91
N GLY A 167 -5.66 17.07 -0.74
CA GLY A 167 -6.59 16.69 -1.78
C GLY A 167 -7.59 17.82 -2.04
N LYS A 168 -7.84 18.12 -3.30
CA LYS A 168 -8.65 19.25 -3.74
C LYS A 168 -9.86 18.78 -4.54
N SER A 169 -10.94 19.53 -4.48
CA SER A 169 -12.08 19.44 -5.39
C SER A 169 -11.79 20.15 -6.72
N ALA A 170 -12.64 19.97 -7.72
CA ALA A 170 -12.47 20.56 -9.05
C ALA A 170 -12.39 22.10 -9.04
N ASP A 171 -13.02 22.77 -8.06
CA ASP A 171 -12.92 24.21 -7.85
C ASP A 171 -11.63 24.65 -7.10
N GLY A 172 -10.74 23.72 -6.80
CA GLY A 172 -9.44 23.96 -6.14
C GLY A 172 -9.50 24.07 -4.62
N LYS A 173 -10.66 23.87 -3.99
CA LYS A 173 -10.80 23.89 -2.54
C LYS A 173 -10.20 22.66 -1.91
N VAL A 174 -9.44 22.83 -0.81
CA VAL A 174 -8.89 21.70 -0.06
C VAL A 174 -10.01 21.01 0.72
N MET A 175 -10.25 19.74 0.39
CA MET A 175 -11.28 18.89 0.98
C MET A 175 -10.69 17.79 1.86
N PHE A 176 -9.46 17.37 1.57
CA PHE A 176 -8.77 16.29 2.25
C PHE A 176 -7.35 16.69 2.63
N ALA A 177 -6.88 16.24 3.77
CA ALA A 177 -5.49 16.37 4.16
C ALA A 177 -5.04 15.15 4.99
N SER A 178 -3.88 14.59 4.64
CA SER A 178 -3.21 13.55 5.42
C SER A 178 -1.85 14.02 5.87
N GLN A 179 -1.37 13.46 6.98
CA GLN A 179 -0.11 13.83 7.59
C GLN A 179 0.86 12.66 7.66
N ARG A 180 2.13 12.94 7.40
CA ARG A 180 3.24 12.00 7.53
C ARG A 180 4.34 12.57 8.41
N GLY A 181 4.61 11.93 9.54
CA GLY A 181 5.74 12.27 10.40
C GLY A 181 7.08 12.03 9.70
N ILE A 182 7.98 13.00 9.83
CA ILE A 182 9.34 12.92 9.29
C ILE A 182 10.35 12.48 10.35
N ARG A 183 9.94 12.49 11.61
CA ARG A 183 10.73 12.05 12.75
C ARG A 183 10.12 10.80 13.35
N ASP A 184 10.97 9.84 13.69
CA ASP A 184 10.55 8.61 14.38
C ASP A 184 10.59 8.85 15.89
N PHE A 185 9.49 9.32 16.44
CA PHE A 185 9.30 9.28 17.88
C PHE A 185 8.75 7.90 18.22
N TYR A 186 9.39 7.19 19.16
CA TYR A 186 8.98 5.85 19.62
C TYR A 186 8.99 4.75 18.51
N GLY A 187 9.90 4.84 17.54
CA GLY A 187 10.13 3.76 16.55
C GLY A 187 9.11 3.65 15.42
N LYS A 188 8.04 4.45 15.39
CA LYS A 188 7.08 4.50 14.28
C LYS A 188 6.81 5.95 13.88
N PRO A 189 6.97 6.30 12.58
CA PRO A 189 6.61 7.64 12.12
C PRO A 189 5.10 7.84 12.19
N PHE A 190 4.68 9.04 12.59
CA PHE A 190 3.27 9.41 12.61
C PHE A 190 2.64 9.27 11.21
N LYS A 191 1.45 8.69 11.13
CA LYS A 191 0.60 8.65 9.95
C LYS A 191 -0.85 8.85 10.39
N GLY A 192 -1.53 9.81 9.82
CA GLY A 192 -2.93 10.08 10.13
C GLY A 192 -3.54 11.09 9.19
N ASP A 193 -4.86 11.17 9.22
CA ASP A 193 -5.61 12.18 8.48
C ASP A 193 -5.91 13.37 9.40
N VAL A 194 -6.08 14.55 8.81
CA VAL A 194 -6.55 15.73 9.54
C VAL A 194 -8.02 15.54 9.93
N ALA A 195 -8.35 15.88 11.17
CA ALA A 195 -9.72 15.74 11.67
C ALA A 195 -10.70 16.62 10.85
N GLY A 196 -11.91 16.13 10.64
CA GLY A 196 -12.96 16.86 9.91
C GLY A 196 -12.80 16.88 8.38
N ASN A 197 -11.76 16.25 7.81
CA ASN A 197 -11.61 16.16 6.36
C ASN A 197 -12.72 15.32 5.70
N ASP A 198 -12.91 15.53 4.42
CA ASP A 198 -13.84 14.75 3.61
C ASP A 198 -13.14 13.50 3.07
N LYS A 199 -13.58 12.34 3.54
CA LYS A 199 -13.02 11.02 3.17
C LYS A 199 -13.43 10.56 1.77
N THR A 200 -14.28 11.31 1.09
CA THR A 200 -14.60 11.07 -0.33
C THR A 200 -13.57 11.68 -1.27
N TYR A 201 -12.57 12.37 -0.72
CA TYR A 201 -11.41 12.88 -1.45
C TYR A 201 -10.14 12.17 -1.02
N GLY A 202 -9.16 12.13 -1.92
CA GLY A 202 -7.78 11.70 -1.72
C GLY A 202 -6.80 12.79 -2.15
N VAL A 203 -5.51 12.57 -1.95
CA VAL A 203 -4.48 13.49 -2.48
C VAL A 203 -4.46 13.39 -4.00
N ASN A 204 -4.72 14.47 -4.70
CA ASN A 204 -4.89 14.48 -6.15
C ASN A 204 -4.18 15.65 -6.83
N LEU A 205 -3.79 15.43 -8.07
CA LEU A 205 -3.41 16.46 -9.04
C LEU A 205 -4.05 16.07 -10.37
N ILE A 206 -5.00 16.85 -10.82
CA ILE A 206 -5.68 16.62 -12.09
C ILE A 206 -5.14 17.59 -13.14
N ASN A 207 -4.64 17.03 -14.22
CA ASN A 207 -4.28 17.79 -15.41
C ASN A 207 -5.50 17.78 -16.36
N PRO A 208 -6.10 18.93 -16.65
CA PRO A 208 -7.30 19.00 -17.48
C PRO A 208 -7.06 18.54 -18.94
N GLU A 209 -5.82 18.51 -19.40
CA GLU A 209 -5.44 18.03 -20.72
C GLU A 209 -5.26 16.50 -20.77
N SER A 210 -5.27 15.82 -19.60
CA SER A 210 -5.06 14.37 -19.52
C SER A 210 -6.38 13.62 -19.37
N THR A 211 -6.61 12.61 -20.20
CA THR A 211 -7.72 11.66 -20.05
C THR A 211 -7.35 10.42 -19.25
N GLU A 212 -6.11 10.35 -18.75
CA GLU A 212 -5.57 9.25 -17.96
C GLU A 212 -5.41 9.65 -16.49
N LEU A 213 -5.80 8.76 -15.58
CA LEU A 213 -5.65 8.91 -14.14
C LEU A 213 -4.88 7.73 -13.55
N CYS A 214 -3.73 7.99 -12.94
CA CYS A 214 -2.98 7.03 -12.16
C CYS A 214 -3.46 7.01 -10.70
N VAL A 215 -3.83 5.83 -10.21
CA VAL A 215 -4.41 5.63 -8.89
C VAL A 215 -3.44 4.89 -7.98
N TYR A 216 -3.05 5.50 -6.87
CA TYR A 216 -2.08 4.99 -5.89
C TYR A 216 -2.72 4.77 -4.52
N GLU A 217 -2.07 3.96 -3.67
CA GLU A 217 -2.49 3.84 -2.27
C GLU A 217 -2.06 5.05 -1.44
N ALA A 218 -0.84 5.55 -1.61
CA ALA A 218 -0.32 6.69 -0.85
C ALA A 218 0.38 7.75 -1.72
N ALA A 219 0.39 8.99 -1.24
CA ALA A 219 1.00 10.14 -1.93
C ALA A 219 2.49 9.95 -2.25
N ILE A 220 3.26 9.31 -1.34
CA ILE A 220 4.69 9.04 -1.55
C ILE A 220 4.90 8.06 -2.71
N ASP A 221 3.99 7.11 -2.92
CA ASP A 221 4.07 6.17 -4.03
C ASP A 221 3.77 6.86 -5.36
N ALA A 222 2.77 7.75 -5.40
CA ALA A 222 2.53 8.61 -6.55
C ALA A 222 3.77 9.46 -6.90
N MET A 223 4.35 10.15 -5.92
CA MET A 223 5.59 10.91 -6.11
C MET A 223 6.73 10.03 -6.65
N SER A 224 6.85 8.81 -6.15
CA SER A 224 7.94 7.90 -6.50
C SER A 224 7.83 7.39 -7.93
N ASP A 225 6.62 7.05 -8.37
CA ASP A 225 6.36 6.59 -9.72
C ASP A 225 6.50 7.73 -10.75
N MET A 226 5.97 8.93 -10.43
CA MET A 226 6.16 10.13 -11.24
C MET A 226 7.65 10.47 -11.41
N ASP A 227 8.44 10.41 -10.32
CA ASP A 227 9.88 10.70 -10.34
C ASP A 227 10.67 9.65 -11.14
N PHE A 228 10.29 8.40 -11.01
CA PHE A 228 10.87 7.28 -11.74
C PHE A 228 10.59 7.37 -13.25
N ARG A 229 9.32 7.59 -13.63
CA ARG A 229 8.89 7.71 -15.02
C ARG A 229 9.27 9.05 -15.65
N ARG A 230 9.55 10.06 -14.84
CA ARG A 230 9.71 11.46 -15.24
C ARG A 230 8.46 11.98 -15.95
N ASP A 231 7.31 11.53 -15.50
CA ASP A 231 6.01 11.92 -15.98
C ASP A 231 5.36 12.87 -14.97
N TYR A 232 5.09 14.08 -15.41
CA TYR A 232 4.54 15.16 -14.60
C TYR A 232 3.19 15.67 -15.16
N GLU A 233 2.73 15.06 -16.26
CA GLU A 233 1.56 15.50 -17.01
C GLU A 233 0.34 14.61 -16.77
N THR A 234 0.55 13.34 -16.39
CA THR A 234 -0.55 12.41 -16.09
C THR A 234 -1.22 12.79 -14.78
N SER A 235 -2.57 12.77 -14.76
CA SER A 235 -3.34 12.99 -13.54
C SER A 235 -3.08 11.90 -12.49
N ILE A 236 -3.05 12.27 -11.21
CA ILE A 236 -2.81 11.32 -10.13
C ILE A 236 -3.87 11.43 -9.03
N LEU A 237 -4.17 10.30 -8.39
CA LEU A 237 -4.98 10.20 -7.18
C LEU A 237 -4.34 9.20 -6.21
N ALA A 238 -4.04 9.62 -5.00
CA ALA A 238 -3.67 8.73 -3.90
C ALA A 238 -4.86 8.57 -2.95
N LEU A 239 -5.37 7.34 -2.84
CA LEU A 239 -6.62 7.04 -2.12
C LEU A 239 -6.51 7.22 -0.60
N GLY A 240 -5.32 7.06 -0.02
CA GLY A 240 -5.08 7.08 1.43
C GLY A 240 -5.60 5.83 2.16
N MET A 241 -6.45 5.05 1.53
CA MET A 241 -7.04 3.78 2.00
C MET A 241 -7.43 2.89 0.82
N VAL A 242 -7.79 1.64 1.07
CA VAL A 242 -8.24 0.69 0.02
C VAL A 242 -9.74 0.88 -0.35
N SER A 243 -10.28 2.08 -0.18
CA SER A 243 -11.64 2.43 -0.58
C SER A 243 -11.61 3.24 -1.88
N ASP A 244 -12.55 3.00 -2.78
CA ASP A 244 -12.66 3.71 -4.05
C ASP A 244 -13.56 4.97 -3.98
N GLY A 245 -13.99 5.38 -2.79
CA GLY A 245 -14.76 6.61 -2.61
C GLY A 245 -14.10 7.84 -3.25
N PRO A 246 -12.81 8.10 -2.98
CA PRO A 246 -12.09 9.19 -3.62
C PRO A 246 -12.03 9.09 -5.15
N LEU A 247 -11.90 7.87 -5.70
CA LEU A 247 -11.89 7.67 -7.13
C LEU A 247 -13.26 7.98 -7.76
N GLN A 248 -14.36 7.54 -7.11
CA GLN A 248 -15.71 7.85 -7.59
C GLN A 248 -15.96 9.36 -7.63
N THR A 249 -15.54 10.10 -6.59
CA THR A 249 -15.70 11.56 -6.55
C THR A 249 -14.91 12.23 -7.67
N ILE A 250 -13.64 11.87 -7.87
CA ILE A 250 -12.82 12.45 -8.94
C ILE A 250 -13.40 12.15 -10.32
N LEU A 251 -13.89 10.92 -10.57
CA LEU A 251 -14.50 10.57 -11.87
C LEU A 251 -15.83 11.28 -12.12
N GLN A 252 -16.57 11.66 -11.08
CA GLN A 252 -17.77 12.48 -11.20
C GLN A 252 -17.41 13.94 -11.50
N GLU A 253 -16.39 14.48 -10.87
CA GLU A 253 -15.93 15.86 -11.08
C GLU A 253 -15.17 16.03 -12.40
N HIS A 254 -14.57 14.95 -12.94
CA HIS A 254 -13.69 14.94 -14.11
C HIS A 254 -14.13 13.87 -15.14
N PRO A 255 -15.26 14.11 -15.84
CA PRO A 255 -15.81 13.16 -16.82
C PRO A 255 -14.96 12.99 -18.08
N GLU A 256 -13.95 13.84 -18.29
CA GLU A 256 -12.93 13.71 -19.33
C GLU A 256 -11.99 12.52 -19.12
N ILE A 257 -11.82 12.02 -17.89
CA ILE A 257 -11.00 10.84 -17.58
C ILE A 257 -11.68 9.60 -18.17
N LYS A 258 -10.93 8.87 -18.99
CA LYS A 258 -11.39 7.63 -19.66
C LYS A 258 -10.51 6.43 -19.38
N THR A 259 -9.26 6.68 -18.98
CA THR A 259 -8.27 5.64 -18.73
C THR A 259 -7.86 5.67 -17.27
N LEU A 260 -7.90 4.50 -16.62
CA LEU A 260 -7.50 4.32 -15.21
C LEU A 260 -6.29 3.39 -15.14
N ASP A 261 -5.24 3.84 -14.51
CA ASP A 261 -4.04 3.03 -14.27
C ASP A 261 -3.89 2.77 -12.76
N PHE A 262 -4.22 1.57 -12.30
CA PHE A 262 -4.11 1.18 -10.90
C PHE A 262 -2.67 0.83 -10.56
N CYS A 263 -2.02 1.74 -9.85
CA CYS A 263 -0.64 1.69 -9.38
C CYS A 263 -0.57 1.39 -7.88
N LEU A 264 -1.40 0.46 -7.40
CA LEU A 264 -1.51 0.13 -5.97
C LEU A 264 -0.30 -0.68 -5.47
N ASP A 265 -0.24 -0.91 -4.17
CA ASP A 265 0.82 -1.70 -3.54
C ASP A 265 0.88 -3.13 -4.11
N ASN A 266 2.09 -3.68 -4.19
CA ASN A 266 2.36 -5.02 -4.72
C ASN A 266 2.33 -6.09 -3.61
N ASP A 267 1.64 -5.83 -2.51
CA ASP A 267 1.32 -6.84 -1.48
C ASP A 267 -0.02 -7.53 -1.77
N ILE A 268 -0.40 -8.52 -0.95
CA ILE A 268 -1.62 -9.29 -1.21
C ILE A 268 -2.86 -8.40 -1.20
N PRO A 269 -3.10 -7.55 -0.17
CA PRO A 269 -4.22 -6.63 -0.17
C PRO A 269 -4.27 -5.70 -1.37
N GLY A 270 -3.15 -5.08 -1.73
CA GLY A 270 -3.05 -4.16 -2.86
C GLY A 270 -3.36 -4.83 -4.20
N ARG A 271 -2.84 -6.05 -4.43
CA ARG A 271 -3.13 -6.83 -5.64
C ARG A 271 -4.60 -7.25 -5.74
N VAL A 272 -5.20 -7.65 -4.62
CA VAL A 272 -6.63 -8.01 -4.57
C VAL A 272 -7.46 -6.78 -4.87
N ALA A 273 -7.14 -5.65 -4.25
CA ALA A 273 -7.81 -4.38 -4.47
C ALA A 273 -7.69 -3.93 -5.95
N ALA A 274 -6.48 -3.96 -6.51
CA ALA A 274 -6.23 -3.59 -7.90
C ALA A 274 -7.07 -4.43 -8.88
N LYS A 275 -7.14 -5.74 -8.69
CA LYS A 275 -7.97 -6.63 -9.51
C LYS A 275 -9.47 -6.36 -9.34
N LYS A 276 -9.93 -6.18 -8.09
CA LYS A 276 -11.34 -5.91 -7.78
C LYS A 276 -11.78 -4.58 -8.39
N LEU A 277 -11.02 -3.51 -8.15
CA LEU A 277 -11.31 -2.19 -8.69
C LEU A 277 -11.19 -2.19 -10.22
N GLY A 278 -10.13 -2.79 -10.78
CA GLY A 278 -9.96 -2.90 -12.20
C GLY A 278 -11.15 -3.55 -12.90
N ARG A 279 -11.67 -4.67 -12.37
CA ARG A 279 -12.89 -5.31 -12.91
C ARG A 279 -14.12 -4.42 -12.81
N LYS A 280 -14.30 -3.73 -11.68
CA LYS A 280 -15.42 -2.81 -11.48
C LYS A 280 -15.42 -1.73 -12.58
N TYR A 281 -14.32 -1.03 -12.75
CA TYR A 281 -14.24 0.10 -13.66
C TYR A 281 -14.20 -0.30 -15.16
N VAL A 282 -13.72 -1.49 -15.49
CA VAL A 282 -13.91 -2.08 -16.85
C VAL A 282 -15.40 -2.24 -17.16
N LEU A 283 -16.21 -2.73 -16.19
CA LEU A 283 -17.65 -2.88 -16.35
C LEU A 283 -18.38 -1.53 -16.45
N GLU A 284 -17.84 -0.49 -15.83
CA GLU A 284 -18.31 0.89 -15.93
C GLU A 284 -17.87 1.60 -17.22
N GLY A 285 -17.11 0.91 -18.09
CA GLY A 285 -16.74 1.40 -19.42
C GLY A 285 -15.39 2.10 -19.53
N TYR A 286 -14.59 2.15 -18.45
CA TYR A 286 -13.25 2.72 -18.46
C TYR A 286 -12.25 1.78 -19.14
N GLU A 287 -11.24 2.36 -19.77
CA GLU A 287 -10.03 1.64 -20.12
C GLU A 287 -9.15 1.48 -18.88
N VAL A 288 -8.81 0.25 -18.50
CA VAL A 288 -8.15 -0.04 -17.23
C VAL A 288 -6.83 -0.77 -17.40
N TYR A 289 -5.82 -0.27 -16.72
CA TYR A 289 -4.50 -0.89 -16.62
C TYR A 289 -4.15 -1.20 -15.17
N LEU A 290 -3.33 -2.24 -14.96
CA LEU A 290 -2.77 -2.59 -13.66
C LEU A 290 -1.25 -2.46 -13.74
N ARG A 291 -0.69 -1.43 -13.11
CA ARG A 291 0.74 -1.12 -13.12
C ARG A 291 1.33 -1.11 -11.72
N LEU A 292 1.38 -2.31 -11.15
CA LEU A 292 2.02 -2.51 -9.86
C LEU A 292 3.54 -2.34 -9.96
N PRO A 293 4.23 -1.98 -8.86
CA PRO A 293 5.70 -1.93 -8.89
C PRO A 293 6.26 -3.29 -9.31
N PRO A 294 7.28 -3.31 -10.20
CA PRO A 294 7.85 -4.56 -10.74
C PRO A 294 8.51 -5.40 -9.67
N PHE A 295 8.95 -4.77 -8.60
CA PHE A 295 9.66 -5.37 -7.48
C PHE A 295 9.35 -4.63 -6.17
N GLY A 296 9.37 -5.37 -5.06
CA GLY A 296 9.11 -4.83 -3.74
C GLY A 296 7.63 -4.64 -3.44
N LYS A 297 7.36 -4.02 -2.30
CA LYS A 297 6.01 -3.83 -1.80
C LYS A 297 5.28 -2.68 -2.49
N ASP A 298 5.96 -1.55 -2.67
CA ASP A 298 5.39 -0.28 -3.11
C ASP A 298 6.33 0.46 -4.09
N HIS A 299 5.83 1.49 -4.75
CA HIS A 299 6.59 2.28 -5.72
C HIS A 299 7.76 3.03 -5.07
N ASN A 300 7.64 3.43 -3.81
CA ASN A 300 8.75 4.10 -3.13
C ASN A 300 9.90 3.14 -2.82
N PHE A 301 9.60 1.91 -2.39
CA PHE A 301 10.63 0.89 -2.20
C PHE A 301 11.35 0.57 -3.52
N PHE A 302 10.58 0.42 -4.60
CA PHE A 302 11.13 0.20 -5.94
C PHE A 302 12.08 1.34 -6.36
N LEU A 303 11.67 2.61 -6.20
CA LEU A 303 12.50 3.78 -6.50
C LEU A 303 13.79 3.81 -5.67
N GLN A 304 13.72 3.48 -4.36
CA GLN A 304 14.89 3.43 -3.49
C GLN A 304 15.91 2.41 -3.98
N CYS A 305 15.45 1.21 -4.36
CA CYS A 305 16.31 0.18 -4.93
C CYS A 305 16.92 0.61 -6.27
N GLU A 306 16.14 1.25 -7.14
CA GLU A 306 16.63 1.80 -8.41
C GLU A 306 17.75 2.81 -8.20
N ARG A 307 17.57 3.75 -7.27
CA ARG A 307 18.56 4.79 -6.95
C ARG A 307 19.85 4.24 -6.37
N GLU A 308 19.77 3.13 -5.64
CA GLU A 308 20.93 2.47 -5.04
C GLU A 308 21.69 1.58 -6.02
N ASN A 309 20.99 0.96 -7.01
CA ASN A 309 21.54 -0.05 -7.92
C ASN A 309 21.22 0.22 -9.40
N ARG A 310 21.52 1.42 -9.90
CA ARG A 310 21.12 1.92 -11.22
C ARG A 310 21.37 0.98 -12.42
N THR A 311 22.45 0.20 -12.41
CA THR A 311 22.81 -0.61 -13.58
C THR A 311 21.85 -1.79 -13.78
N LEU A 312 21.44 -2.42 -12.70
CA LEU A 312 20.54 -3.58 -12.73
C LEU A 312 19.08 -3.13 -12.92
N TRP A 313 18.70 -2.03 -12.28
CA TRP A 313 17.34 -1.51 -12.33
C TRP A 313 16.95 -0.89 -13.67
N LYS A 314 17.90 -0.55 -14.53
CA LYS A 314 17.61 -0.16 -15.94
C LYS A 314 16.86 -1.25 -16.71
N GLN A 315 17.16 -2.51 -16.45
CA GLN A 315 16.47 -3.63 -17.09
C GLN A 315 15.05 -3.82 -16.54
N VAL A 316 14.91 -3.72 -15.21
CA VAL A 316 13.58 -3.80 -14.53
C VAL A 316 12.69 -2.65 -14.94
N SER A 317 13.22 -1.43 -15.06
CA SER A 317 12.50 -0.25 -15.55
C SER A 317 11.91 -0.46 -16.94
N ARG A 318 12.68 -1.12 -17.81
CA ARG A 318 12.23 -1.46 -19.16
C ARG A 318 11.05 -2.46 -19.14
N ILE A 319 11.10 -3.43 -18.22
CA ILE A 319 9.99 -4.38 -18.02
C ILE A 319 8.75 -3.64 -17.51
N HIS A 320 8.90 -2.77 -16.53
CA HIS A 320 7.81 -1.96 -15.97
C HIS A 320 7.13 -1.11 -17.05
N PHE A 321 7.92 -0.43 -17.87
CA PHE A 321 7.40 0.36 -18.98
C PHE A 321 6.64 -0.49 -20.02
N LEU A 322 7.12 -1.72 -20.28
CA LEU A 322 6.49 -2.64 -21.22
C LEU A 322 5.19 -3.27 -20.66
N GLN A 323 5.11 -3.49 -19.35
CA GLN A 323 3.91 -4.06 -18.70
C GLN A 323 2.76 -3.06 -18.57
N GLY A 324 3.04 -1.75 -18.49
CA GLY A 324 2.03 -0.69 -18.42
C GLY A 324 1.27 -0.46 -19.74
N ARG A 325 1.65 -1.10 -20.83
CA ARG A 325 1.00 -0.94 -22.13
C ARG A 325 0.27 -2.21 -22.56
N ASN A 326 -1.05 -2.12 -22.58
CA ASN A 326 -2.02 -2.99 -23.27
C ASN A 326 -2.42 -4.33 -22.67
N LEU A 327 -3.61 -4.35 -22.08
CA LEU A 327 -4.44 -5.54 -21.90
C LEU A 327 -5.26 -5.90 -23.19
N ARG A 328 -5.34 -5.04 -24.21
CA ARG A 328 -6.21 -5.19 -25.39
C ARG A 328 -5.56 -5.71 -26.67
N GLU A 329 -4.26 -5.72 -26.83
CA GLU A 329 -3.64 -6.18 -28.10
C GLU A 329 -3.18 -7.64 -28.03
N THR A 330 -4.00 -8.55 -28.52
CA THR A 330 -3.79 -10.01 -28.45
C THR A 330 -2.75 -10.58 -29.41
N GLU A 331 -2.41 -9.95 -30.51
CA GLU A 331 -1.46 -10.48 -31.50
C GLU A 331 -0.02 -9.96 -31.40
N HIS A 332 0.18 -8.71 -31.02
CA HIS A 332 1.50 -8.21 -30.63
C HIS A 332 1.97 -8.74 -29.26
N ARG A 333 1.09 -9.39 -28.53
CA ARG A 333 1.26 -9.91 -27.18
C ARG A 333 2.24 -11.09 -27.12
N LYS A 334 2.17 -12.06 -28.04
CA LYS A 334 3.07 -13.24 -28.04
C LYS A 334 4.54 -12.86 -28.20
N ASN A 335 4.88 -12.00 -29.15
CA ASN A 335 6.26 -11.54 -29.36
C ASN A 335 6.79 -10.63 -28.23
N ARG A 336 5.90 -9.92 -27.50
CA ARG A 336 6.27 -9.14 -26.31
C ARG A 336 6.42 -10.02 -25.08
N GLU A 337 5.53 -10.99 -24.86
CA GLU A 337 5.61 -11.93 -23.73
C GLU A 337 6.88 -12.77 -23.79
N GLU A 338 7.34 -13.20 -24.97
CA GLU A 338 8.62 -13.87 -25.14
C GLU A 338 9.81 -12.98 -24.80
N LYS A 339 9.82 -11.72 -25.26
CA LYS A 339 10.87 -10.75 -24.92
C LYS A 339 10.86 -10.38 -23.42
N ILE A 340 9.67 -10.19 -22.84
CA ILE A 340 9.50 -9.94 -21.40
C ILE A 340 9.95 -11.16 -20.59
N SER A 341 9.60 -12.37 -21.03
CA SER A 341 10.01 -13.62 -20.39
C SER A 341 11.52 -13.83 -20.45
N GLN A 342 12.18 -13.54 -21.56
CA GLN A 342 13.63 -13.61 -21.68
C GLN A 342 14.34 -12.59 -20.79
N VAL A 343 13.89 -11.33 -20.76
CA VAL A 343 14.44 -10.29 -19.89
C VAL A 343 14.14 -10.60 -18.44
N SER A 344 12.94 -11.11 -18.11
CA SER A 344 12.56 -11.51 -16.75
C SER A 344 13.39 -12.68 -16.23
N ARG A 345 13.72 -13.68 -17.07
CA ARG A 345 14.60 -14.79 -16.69
C ARG A 345 16.04 -14.33 -16.43
N SER A 346 16.57 -13.45 -17.28
CA SER A 346 17.89 -12.85 -17.10
C SER A 346 17.97 -12.00 -15.84
N VAL A 347 16.91 -11.20 -15.56
CA VAL A 347 16.81 -10.35 -14.36
C VAL A 347 16.59 -11.21 -13.11
N ALA A 348 15.76 -12.25 -13.16
CA ALA A 348 15.52 -13.15 -12.02
C ALA A 348 16.80 -13.88 -11.60
N GLN A 349 17.65 -14.30 -12.55
CA GLN A 349 18.94 -14.89 -12.26
C GLN A 349 19.89 -13.92 -11.56
N ASN A 350 19.84 -12.63 -11.90
CA ASN A 350 20.68 -11.59 -11.30
C ASN A 350 20.08 -10.99 -10.01
N LEU A 351 18.75 -11.03 -9.82
CA LEU A 351 18.05 -10.49 -8.65
C LEU A 351 18.21 -11.36 -7.39
N HIS A 352 18.53 -12.66 -7.53
CA HIS A 352 18.74 -13.53 -6.36
C HIS A 352 19.76 -12.95 -5.37
N GLY A 353 20.85 -12.35 -5.87
CA GLY A 353 21.85 -11.69 -5.02
C GLY A 353 21.41 -10.39 -4.38
N ILE A 354 20.45 -9.68 -4.98
CA ILE A 354 20.04 -8.33 -4.55
C ILE A 354 18.87 -8.37 -3.58
N VAL A 355 17.94 -9.30 -3.77
CA VAL A 355 16.88 -9.56 -2.77
C VAL A 355 17.51 -9.86 -1.40
N ASP A 356 18.63 -10.60 -1.39
CA ASP A 356 19.40 -10.85 -0.17
C ASP A 356 20.04 -9.58 0.40
N VAL A 357 20.52 -8.67 -0.42
CA VAL A 357 21.10 -7.39 0.02
C VAL A 357 20.03 -6.45 0.54
N CYS A 358 18.88 -6.32 -0.16
CA CYS A 358 17.77 -5.49 0.28
C CYS A 358 17.10 -6.04 1.55
N ASN A 359 16.94 -7.36 1.66
CA ASN A 359 16.43 -8.01 2.86
C ASN A 359 17.41 -7.91 4.05
N LYS A 360 18.72 -7.97 3.82
CA LYS A 360 19.74 -7.69 4.87
C LYS A 360 19.66 -6.25 5.34
N LYS A 361 19.44 -5.27 4.45
CA LYS A 361 19.27 -3.85 4.83
C LYS A 361 17.99 -3.60 5.62
N GLN A 362 16.85 -4.22 5.26
CA GLN A 362 15.61 -4.13 6.04
C GLN A 362 15.79 -4.70 7.46
N ARG A 363 16.53 -5.79 7.62
CA ARG A 363 16.86 -6.35 8.95
C ARG A 363 17.74 -5.41 9.75
N TYR A 364 18.71 -4.72 9.12
CA TYR A 364 19.60 -3.77 9.79
C TYR A 364 18.88 -2.50 10.26
N VAL A 365 17.83 -2.07 9.54
CA VAL A 365 16.99 -0.93 9.90
C VAL A 365 15.94 -1.31 10.95
N ALA A 366 15.48 -2.56 10.99
CA ALA A 366 14.54 -3.06 12.00
C ALA A 366 15.20 -3.44 13.33
N SER A 367 16.55 -3.61 13.37
CA SER A 367 17.33 -3.96 14.55
C SER A 367 18.01 -2.75 15.21
N ARG A 368 17.76 -1.55 14.75
CA ARG A 368 18.11 -0.27 15.38
C ARG A 368 16.84 0.52 15.70
#